data_a934893c5b4574e7479155fc61be98fc
#
_entry.id   a934893c5b4574e7479155fc61be98fc
#
_cell.length_a   1.000
_cell.length_b   1.000
_cell.length_c   1.000
_cell.angle_alpha   90.00
_cell.angle_beta   90.00
_cell.angle_gamma   90.00
#
_symmetry.space_group_name_H-M   'P 1'
#
loop_
_entity.id
_entity.type
_entity.pdbx_description
1 polymer ?
#
loop_
_entity_poly.entity_id
_entity_poly.type
_entity_poly.pdbx_seq_one_letter_code
_entity_poly.pdbx_strand_id
1 'polypeptide(L)'
;MTIHYFAKEGKDCSFSSVYPELQTPTKIPFQKGLAQRFIQPSGSGVDLGFFSLDELSNPSGEVFPLVVYAEAYPSPDEGGPSVNSTRAQITLAVLEKHNNDLRVKVIKQILWIDGVRYELQEIFGLVNSTEADVADADADDTGKECVICLTEPRDTAVMPCRHLVRT
;
A
#
# COMPACT_ATOMS: atom_id res chain seq x y z
N MET A 1 11.89 -0.87 -4.47
CA MET A 1 10.77 0.07 -4.32
C MET A 1 11.10 1.32 -5.10
N THR A 2 10.12 1.87 -5.81
CA THR A 2 10.26 3.13 -6.58
C THR A 2 9.17 4.08 -6.13
N ILE A 3 9.51 5.34 -5.90
CA ILE A 3 8.56 6.38 -5.53
C ILE A 3 8.42 7.31 -6.72
N HIS A 4 7.18 7.52 -7.15
CA HIS A 4 6.83 8.46 -8.20
C HIS A 4 5.92 9.54 -7.63
N TYR A 5 6.18 10.78 -8.00
CA TYR A 5 5.29 11.89 -7.74
C TYR A 5 4.59 12.29 -9.04
N PHE A 6 3.30 12.61 -8.95
CA PHE A 6 2.46 12.97 -10.09
C PHE A 6 2.62 12.01 -11.27
N ALA A 7 2.35 10.73 -11.00
CA ALA A 7 2.50 9.70 -12.00
C ALA A 7 1.17 9.28 -12.60
N LYS A 8 1.21 9.08 -13.91
CA LYS A 8 0.09 8.54 -14.68
C LYS A 8 0.21 7.04 -14.81
N GLU A 9 -0.90 6.33 -14.55
CA GLU A 9 -1.00 4.90 -14.80
C GLU A 9 -1.05 4.65 -16.32
N GLY A 10 -0.20 3.76 -16.79
CA GLY A 10 -0.13 3.29 -18.17
C GLY A 10 -0.57 1.83 -18.28
N LYS A 11 -0.24 1.20 -19.41
CA LYS A 11 -0.50 -0.22 -19.62
C LYS A 11 0.32 -1.08 -18.66
N ASP A 12 -0.21 -2.26 -18.32
CA ASP A 12 0.49 -3.27 -17.51
C ASP A 12 0.96 -2.74 -16.16
N CYS A 13 0.13 -1.90 -15.51
CA CYS A 13 0.45 -1.26 -14.24
C CYS A 13 1.80 -0.52 -14.25
N SER A 14 2.21 0.01 -15.40
CA SER A 14 3.38 0.89 -15.49
C SER A 14 3.01 2.30 -15.04
N PHE A 15 4.00 3.05 -14.54
CA PHE A 15 3.80 4.43 -14.10
C PHE A 15 4.86 5.34 -14.72
N SER A 16 4.42 6.49 -15.21
CA SER A 16 5.30 7.51 -15.76
C SER A 16 5.00 8.86 -15.09
N SER A 17 6.05 9.60 -14.72
CA SER A 17 5.88 10.94 -14.17
C SER A 17 5.32 11.89 -15.23
N VAL A 18 4.38 12.74 -14.84
CA VAL A 18 3.85 13.82 -15.67
C VAL A 18 4.84 14.99 -15.73
N TYR A 19 5.68 15.11 -14.69
CA TYR A 19 6.70 16.15 -14.54
C TYR A 19 8.10 15.53 -14.40
N PRO A 20 8.65 14.91 -15.45
CA PRO A 20 9.95 14.22 -15.38
C PRO A 20 11.12 15.15 -15.05
N GLU A 21 10.97 16.44 -15.30
CA GLU A 21 11.95 17.49 -14.99
C GLU A 21 12.04 17.80 -13.48
N LEU A 22 10.97 17.53 -12.73
CA LEU A 22 10.92 17.81 -11.28
C LEU A 22 11.53 16.68 -10.46
N GLN A 23 11.41 15.45 -10.95
CA GLN A 23 11.96 14.28 -10.26
C GLN A 23 12.21 13.13 -11.21
N THR A 24 13.40 12.55 -11.10
CA THR A 24 13.68 11.23 -11.67
C THR A 24 13.34 10.17 -10.61
N PRO A 25 12.48 9.19 -10.92
CA PRO A 25 12.14 8.13 -9.98
C PRO A 25 13.38 7.39 -9.49
N THR A 26 13.56 7.29 -8.20
CA THR A 26 14.72 6.63 -7.61
C THR A 26 14.32 5.22 -7.16
N LYS A 27 15.07 4.21 -7.64
CA LYS A 27 14.92 2.84 -7.17
C LYS A 27 15.65 2.65 -5.84
N ILE A 28 14.88 2.24 -4.83
CA ILE A 28 15.36 2.00 -3.48
C ILE A 28 15.33 0.49 -3.25
N PRO A 29 16.49 -0.16 -3.06
CA PRO A 29 16.52 -1.59 -2.75
C PRO A 29 15.90 -1.85 -1.37
N PHE A 30 15.19 -2.96 -1.25
CA PHE A 30 14.72 -3.46 0.04
C PHE A 30 14.88 -4.99 0.07
N GLN A 31 14.99 -5.56 1.25
CA GLN A 31 15.13 -6.99 1.44
C GLN A 31 13.84 -7.59 2.00
N LYS A 32 13.69 -8.92 1.91
CA LYS A 32 12.61 -9.63 2.56
C LYS A 32 12.68 -9.41 4.08
N GLY A 33 11.58 -9.04 4.70
CA GLY A 33 11.50 -8.82 6.15
C GLY A 33 10.32 -7.92 6.51
N LEU A 34 9.89 -8.02 7.77
CA LEU A 34 8.83 -7.20 8.34
C LEU A 34 9.39 -5.90 8.95
N ALA A 35 8.51 -4.94 9.20
CA ALA A 35 8.79 -3.69 9.91
C ALA A 35 9.96 -2.86 9.33
N GLN A 36 10.22 -2.97 8.02
CA GLN A 36 11.24 -2.15 7.37
C GLN A 36 10.74 -0.71 7.26
N ARG A 37 11.62 0.23 7.56
CA ARG A 37 11.34 1.66 7.51
C ARG A 37 12.22 2.33 6.47
N PHE A 38 11.61 3.08 5.58
CA PHE A 38 12.30 3.98 4.67
C PHE A 38 12.04 5.43 5.08
N ILE A 39 13.09 6.22 5.13
CA ILE A 39 13.02 7.67 5.32
C ILE A 39 13.69 8.30 4.11
N GLN A 40 12.95 9.11 3.38
CA GLN A 40 13.50 9.81 2.23
C GLN A 40 14.55 10.83 2.69
N PRO A 41 15.75 10.80 2.10
CA PRO A 41 16.79 11.77 2.43
C PRO A 41 16.32 13.21 2.18
N SER A 42 16.74 14.13 3.04
CA SER A 42 16.45 15.55 2.85
C SER A 42 16.98 16.03 1.51
N GLY A 43 16.18 16.81 0.78
CA GLY A 43 16.54 17.33 -0.54
C GLY A 43 16.39 16.36 -1.71
N SER A 44 15.95 15.10 -1.48
CA SER A 44 15.72 14.13 -2.56
C SER A 44 14.26 14.02 -3.01
N GLY A 45 13.36 14.79 -2.40
CA GLY A 45 11.94 14.84 -2.74
C GLY A 45 11.61 15.89 -3.79
N VAL A 46 10.32 16.02 -4.06
CA VAL A 46 9.74 17.10 -4.87
C VAL A 46 9.30 18.23 -3.96
N ASP A 47 9.52 19.46 -4.36
CA ASP A 47 8.98 20.61 -3.67
C ASP A 47 7.47 20.69 -3.94
N LEU A 48 6.69 20.31 -2.94
CA LEU A 48 5.22 20.30 -3.02
C LEU A 48 4.62 21.71 -3.03
N GLY A 49 5.40 22.74 -2.72
CA GLY A 49 4.96 24.14 -2.75
C GLY A 49 4.63 24.67 -4.16
N PHE A 50 5.08 23.99 -5.20
CA PHE A 50 4.75 24.32 -6.60
C PHE A 50 3.34 23.88 -7.01
N PHE A 51 2.66 23.05 -6.20
CA PHE A 51 1.38 22.45 -6.53
C PHE A 51 0.27 23.02 -5.65
N SER A 52 -0.91 23.20 -6.24
CA SER A 52 -2.09 23.59 -5.48
C SER A 52 -2.54 22.43 -4.57
N LEU A 53 -3.28 22.79 -3.49
CA LEU A 53 -3.86 21.77 -2.60
C LEU A 53 -4.85 20.86 -3.33
N ASP A 54 -5.49 21.35 -4.37
CA ASP A 54 -6.40 20.55 -5.19
C ASP A 54 -5.65 19.50 -5.99
N GLU A 55 -4.54 19.86 -6.65
CA GLU A 55 -3.68 18.91 -7.36
C GLU A 55 -3.07 17.84 -6.44
N LEU A 56 -2.78 18.21 -5.19
CA LEU A 56 -2.23 17.29 -4.19
C LEU A 56 -3.28 16.33 -3.63
N SER A 57 -4.53 16.77 -3.46
CA SER A 57 -5.59 16.01 -2.78
C SER A 57 -6.52 15.26 -3.74
N ASN A 58 -6.60 15.67 -4.99
CA ASN A 58 -7.50 15.07 -5.96
C ASN A 58 -6.72 14.46 -7.14
N PRO A 59 -6.87 13.15 -7.40
CA PRO A 59 -6.31 12.58 -8.60
C PRO A 59 -6.99 13.20 -9.83
N SER A 60 -6.20 13.72 -10.76
CA SER A 60 -6.73 14.22 -12.02
C SER A 60 -6.73 13.11 -13.06
N GLY A 61 -7.89 12.47 -13.26
CA GLY A 61 -8.01 11.34 -14.17
C GLY A 61 -7.19 10.14 -13.69
N GLU A 62 -6.17 9.74 -14.46
CA GLU A 62 -5.26 8.61 -14.15
C GLU A 62 -3.92 9.09 -13.54
N VAL A 63 -3.81 10.36 -13.13
CA VAL A 63 -2.60 10.93 -12.51
C VAL A 63 -2.77 10.93 -11.00
N PHE A 64 -1.85 10.28 -10.32
CA PHE A 64 -1.83 10.18 -8.85
C PHE A 64 -0.68 11.01 -8.27
N PRO A 65 -0.94 11.87 -7.27
CA PRO A 65 0.09 12.71 -6.65
C PRO A 65 1.27 11.92 -6.05
N LEU A 66 1.00 10.71 -5.53
CA LEU A 66 2.02 9.83 -4.97
C LEU A 66 1.74 8.37 -5.36
N VAL A 67 2.75 7.72 -5.94
CA VAL A 67 2.73 6.29 -6.25
C VAL A 67 3.95 5.62 -5.65
N VAL A 68 3.72 4.59 -4.84
CA VAL A 68 4.78 3.73 -4.32
C VAL A 68 4.69 2.38 -5.01
N TYR A 69 5.72 2.05 -5.78
CA TYR A 69 5.81 0.84 -6.58
C TYR A 69 6.87 -0.10 -5.98
N ALA A 70 6.46 -1.19 -5.37
CA ALA A 70 7.34 -2.17 -4.75
C ALA A 70 7.35 -3.46 -5.58
N GLU A 71 8.48 -3.71 -6.25
CA GLU A 71 8.71 -4.93 -7.03
C GLU A 71 9.43 -5.98 -6.19
N ALA A 72 9.01 -7.24 -6.30
CA ALA A 72 9.68 -8.39 -5.75
C ALA A 72 10.17 -9.30 -6.89
N TYR A 73 11.41 -9.71 -6.80
CA TYR A 73 12.03 -10.65 -7.73
C TYR A 73 12.21 -11.99 -7.03
N PRO A 74 11.86 -13.12 -7.67
CA PRO A 74 12.15 -14.43 -7.08
C PRO A 74 13.65 -14.62 -6.93
N SER A 75 14.06 -15.25 -5.82
CA SER A 75 15.46 -15.63 -5.64
C SER A 75 15.85 -16.71 -6.64
N PRO A 76 17.07 -16.70 -7.18
CA PRO A 76 17.56 -17.72 -8.11
C PRO A 76 17.51 -19.15 -7.55
N ASP A 77 17.54 -19.29 -6.21
CA ASP A 77 17.56 -20.58 -5.50
C ASP A 77 16.18 -21.20 -5.27
N GLU A 78 15.10 -20.43 -5.45
CA GLU A 78 13.75 -20.98 -5.41
C GLU A 78 13.43 -21.52 -6.81
N GLY A 79 13.71 -22.79 -7.08
CA GLY A 79 13.49 -23.51 -8.34
C GLY A 79 12.02 -23.52 -8.83
N GLY A 80 11.45 -22.34 -8.95
CA GLY A 80 10.08 -22.07 -9.41
C GLY A 80 10.04 -21.70 -10.89
N PRO A 81 8.89 -21.83 -11.54
CA PRO A 81 8.74 -21.63 -12.97
C PRO A 81 8.94 -20.17 -13.36
N SER A 82 9.78 -19.99 -14.35
CA SER A 82 10.07 -18.79 -15.14
C SER A 82 10.63 -17.54 -14.44
N VAL A 83 11.82 -17.21 -14.84
CA VAL A 83 12.64 -16.02 -14.51
C VAL A 83 11.96 -14.66 -14.81
N ASN A 84 10.72 -14.65 -15.32
CA ASN A 84 10.00 -13.45 -15.75
C ASN A 84 8.72 -13.16 -14.95
N SER A 85 8.52 -13.77 -13.79
CA SER A 85 7.36 -13.50 -12.95
C SER A 85 7.55 -12.18 -12.22
N THR A 86 7.01 -11.10 -12.78
CA THR A 86 7.01 -9.80 -12.11
C THR A 86 5.88 -9.75 -11.08
N ARG A 87 6.23 -9.54 -9.84
CA ARG A 87 5.28 -9.34 -8.74
C ARG A 87 5.51 -7.96 -8.14
N ALA A 88 4.47 -7.16 -8.11
CA ALA A 88 4.57 -5.82 -7.56
C ALA A 88 3.34 -5.48 -6.71
N GLN A 89 3.58 -4.76 -5.62
CA GLN A 89 2.54 -4.06 -4.89
C GLN A 89 2.65 -2.57 -5.20
N ILE A 90 1.53 -1.98 -5.57
CA ILE A 90 1.44 -0.59 -5.97
C ILE A 90 0.47 0.12 -5.03
N THR A 91 0.91 1.19 -4.40
CA THR A 91 0.08 2.03 -3.55
C THR A 91 -0.11 3.37 -4.22
N LEU A 92 -1.37 3.72 -4.48
CA LEU A 92 -1.79 5.00 -5.03
C LEU A 92 -2.31 5.87 -3.89
N ALA A 93 -1.78 7.08 -3.77
CA ALA A 93 -2.10 7.96 -2.66
C ALA A 93 -2.19 9.42 -3.09
N VAL A 94 -2.86 10.20 -2.26
CA VAL A 94 -2.94 11.66 -2.33
C VAL A 94 -2.29 12.28 -1.09
N LEU A 95 -2.10 13.59 -1.15
CA LEU A 95 -1.55 14.40 -0.07
C LEU A 95 -2.63 15.38 0.38
N GLU A 96 -3.22 15.14 1.54
CA GLU A 96 -4.25 15.98 2.12
C GLU A 96 -3.67 16.91 3.18
N LYS A 97 -4.11 18.16 3.18
CA LYS A 97 -3.75 19.12 4.24
C LYS A 97 -4.52 18.80 5.51
N HIS A 98 -3.80 18.57 6.59
CA HIS A 98 -4.37 18.39 7.91
C HIS A 98 -3.73 19.37 8.89
N ASN A 99 -4.49 20.38 9.32
CA ASN A 99 -3.96 21.55 10.04
C ASN A 99 -2.86 22.25 9.21
N ASN A 100 -1.61 22.26 9.67
CA ASN A 100 -0.47 22.84 8.97
C ASN A 100 0.43 21.81 8.28
N ASP A 101 0.11 20.51 8.38
CA ASP A 101 0.91 19.43 7.81
C ASP A 101 0.22 18.80 6.59
N LEU A 102 1.01 18.21 5.70
CA LEU A 102 0.53 17.34 4.64
C LEU A 102 0.56 15.90 5.12
N ARG A 103 -0.55 15.19 4.96
CA ARG A 103 -0.66 13.76 5.27
C ARG A 103 -0.93 12.95 4.02
N VAL A 104 -0.28 11.80 3.95
CA VAL A 104 -0.54 10.82 2.89
C VAL A 104 -1.83 10.07 3.21
N LYS A 105 -2.74 10.03 2.23
CA LYS A 105 -3.95 9.20 2.27
C LYS A 105 -3.91 8.20 1.13
N VAL A 106 -3.89 6.94 1.47
CA VAL A 106 -3.97 5.84 0.49
C VAL A 106 -5.37 5.81 -0.10
N ILE A 107 -5.44 5.82 -1.44
CA ILE A 107 -6.71 5.74 -2.19
C ILE A 107 -6.94 4.32 -2.65
N LYS A 108 -5.88 3.66 -3.13
CA LYS A 108 -5.97 2.35 -3.76
C LYS A 108 -4.67 1.58 -3.58
N GLN A 109 -4.79 0.29 -3.36
CA GLN A 109 -3.67 -0.64 -3.42
C GLN A 109 -3.93 -1.69 -4.48
N ILE A 110 -2.90 -2.00 -5.27
CA ILE A 110 -2.97 -2.93 -6.38
C ILE A 110 -1.86 -3.96 -6.18
N LEU A 111 -2.19 -5.22 -6.41
CA LEU A 111 -1.24 -6.29 -6.52
C LEU A 111 -1.15 -6.71 -7.99
N TRP A 112 0.04 -6.61 -8.57
CA TRP A 112 0.33 -7.04 -9.93
C TRP A 112 1.12 -8.34 -9.90
N ILE A 113 0.53 -9.41 -10.45
CA ILE A 113 1.13 -10.75 -10.46
C ILE A 113 0.94 -11.34 -11.86
N ASP A 114 2.05 -11.67 -12.50
CA ASP A 114 2.09 -12.40 -13.77
C ASP A 114 1.13 -11.84 -14.85
N GLY A 115 1.09 -10.50 -14.98
CA GLY A 115 0.25 -9.84 -15.95
C GLY A 115 -1.20 -9.65 -15.51
N VAL A 116 -1.57 -10.02 -14.29
CA VAL A 116 -2.93 -9.86 -13.75
C VAL A 116 -2.94 -8.77 -12.66
N ARG A 117 -3.91 -7.88 -12.76
CA ARG A 117 -4.13 -6.77 -11.83
C ARG A 117 -5.20 -7.13 -10.82
N TYR A 118 -4.85 -7.12 -9.54
CA TYR A 118 -5.77 -7.31 -8.42
C TYR A 118 -5.87 -6.02 -7.62
N GLU A 119 -7.07 -5.51 -7.41
CA GLU A 119 -7.30 -4.40 -6.50
C GLU A 119 -7.52 -4.94 -5.09
N LEU A 120 -6.67 -4.52 -4.16
CA LEU A 120 -6.77 -4.92 -2.76
C LEU A 120 -7.87 -4.13 -2.08
N GLN A 121 -8.69 -4.83 -1.31
CA GLN A 121 -9.78 -4.26 -0.52
C GLN A 121 -9.45 -4.43 0.95
N GLU A 122 -9.71 -3.38 1.74
CA GLU A 122 -9.60 -3.47 3.19
C GLU A 122 -10.71 -4.37 3.76
N ILE A 123 -10.33 -5.29 4.66
CA ILE A 123 -11.27 -6.16 5.37
C ILE A 123 -11.33 -5.69 6.82
N PHE A 124 -12.54 -5.39 7.30
CA PHE A 124 -12.78 -4.92 8.65
C PHE A 124 -12.92 -6.08 9.64
N GLY A 125 -12.35 -5.92 10.84
CA GLY A 125 -12.43 -6.90 11.91
C GLY A 125 -11.29 -7.93 11.93
N LEU A 126 -10.24 -7.73 11.11
CA LEU A 126 -8.98 -8.41 11.32
C LEU A 126 -8.28 -7.80 12.54
N VAL A 127 -8.07 -8.61 13.56
CA VAL A 127 -7.21 -8.21 14.69
C VAL A 127 -5.77 -8.34 14.22
N ASN A 128 -5.07 -7.22 14.08
CA ASN A 128 -3.63 -7.24 13.85
C ASN A 128 -2.96 -7.70 15.15
N SER A 129 -2.64 -8.98 15.24
CA SER A 129 -1.71 -9.48 16.26
C SER A 129 -0.30 -9.00 15.91
N THR A 130 -0.02 -7.73 16.14
CA THR A 130 1.37 -7.28 16.26
C THR A 130 1.90 -7.83 17.57
N GLU A 131 2.95 -8.64 17.50
CA GLU A 131 3.71 -9.19 18.63
C GLU A 131 4.40 -8.07 19.44
N ALA A 132 3.65 -7.21 20.08
CA ALA A 132 4.19 -6.11 20.87
C ALA A 132 3.48 -5.89 22.22
N ASP A 133 2.63 -6.81 22.67
CA ASP A 133 2.04 -6.74 24.02
C ASP A 133 2.11 -8.10 24.73
N VAL A 134 3.32 -8.50 25.10
CA VAL A 134 3.56 -9.55 26.08
C VAL A 134 3.71 -8.89 27.46
N ALA A 135 2.65 -8.28 27.95
CA ALA A 135 2.53 -7.88 29.36
C ALA A 135 1.09 -7.48 29.69
N ASP A 136 0.17 -8.42 29.64
CA ASP A 136 -0.96 -8.54 30.57
C ASP A 136 -1.74 -9.81 30.23
N ALA A 137 -1.63 -10.79 31.10
CA ALA A 137 -2.20 -12.12 30.91
C ALA A 137 -3.72 -12.19 31.17
N ASP A 138 -4.42 -11.06 31.21
CA ASP A 138 -5.87 -10.97 31.45
C ASP A 138 -6.62 -10.05 30.45
N ALA A 139 -6.01 -9.72 29.29
CA ALA A 139 -6.73 -8.99 28.24
C ALA A 139 -7.63 -9.97 27.47
N ASP A 140 -8.89 -9.91 27.81
CA ASP A 140 -10.09 -10.45 27.19
C ASP A 140 -9.93 -10.69 25.67
N ASP A 141 -9.93 -11.96 25.24
CA ASP A 141 -9.82 -12.44 23.85
C ASP A 141 -11.06 -12.07 22.98
N THR A 142 -11.88 -11.11 23.42
CA THR A 142 -13.15 -10.69 22.80
C THR A 142 -13.00 -10.08 21.42
N GLY A 143 -11.77 -9.73 21.00
CA GLY A 143 -11.50 -9.12 19.70
C GLY A 143 -11.48 -10.08 18.50
N LYS A 144 -11.38 -11.38 18.73
CA LYS A 144 -11.26 -12.41 17.68
C LYS A 144 -12.56 -13.13 17.37
N GLU A 145 -13.54 -13.01 18.25
CA GLU A 145 -14.82 -13.70 18.11
C GLU A 145 -15.74 -13.02 17.10
N CYS A 146 -16.57 -13.82 16.44
CA CYS A 146 -17.59 -13.34 15.52
C CYS A 146 -18.59 -12.42 16.24
N VAL A 147 -18.84 -11.24 15.70
CA VAL A 147 -19.78 -10.26 16.28
C VAL A 147 -21.25 -10.70 16.24
N ILE A 148 -21.54 -11.82 15.56
CA ILE A 148 -22.89 -12.37 15.44
C ILE A 148 -23.12 -13.46 16.50
N CYS A 149 -22.22 -14.45 16.58
CA CYS A 149 -22.39 -15.59 17.51
C CYS A 149 -21.62 -15.41 18.82
N LEU A 150 -20.63 -14.53 18.89
CA LEU A 150 -19.82 -14.21 20.07
C LEU A 150 -19.11 -15.42 20.72
N THR A 151 -18.89 -16.49 19.98
CA THR A 151 -18.34 -17.74 20.53
C THR A 151 -17.20 -18.32 19.71
N GLU A 152 -17.10 -17.98 18.43
CA GLU A 152 -16.17 -18.65 17.54
C GLU A 152 -15.35 -17.66 16.70
N PRO A 153 -14.12 -18.02 16.29
CA PRO A 153 -13.26 -17.12 15.56
C PRO A 153 -13.86 -16.76 14.17
N ARG A 154 -13.58 -15.57 13.73
CA ARG A 154 -14.02 -15.03 12.43
C ARG A 154 -13.20 -15.67 11.31
N ASP A 155 -13.85 -16.17 10.29
CA ASP A 155 -13.22 -16.87 9.15
C ASP A 155 -13.71 -16.42 7.76
N THR A 156 -14.82 -15.69 7.70
CA THR A 156 -15.50 -15.35 6.46
C THR A 156 -15.69 -13.85 6.30
N ALA A 157 -15.25 -13.30 5.17
CA ALA A 157 -15.48 -11.89 4.81
C ALA A 157 -16.80 -11.76 4.02
N VAL A 158 -17.73 -10.97 4.54
CA VAL A 158 -19.02 -10.72 3.90
C VAL A 158 -18.94 -9.53 2.96
N MET A 159 -19.36 -9.74 1.71
CA MET A 159 -19.43 -8.67 0.71
C MET A 159 -20.86 -8.09 0.64
N PRO A 160 -21.05 -6.80 0.37
CA PRO A 160 -20.05 -5.79 0.03
C PRO A 160 -19.47 -5.05 1.25
N CYS A 161 -19.94 -5.32 2.47
CA CYS A 161 -19.53 -4.55 3.65
C CYS A 161 -18.11 -4.84 4.13
N ARG A 162 -17.50 -5.95 3.68
CA ARG A 162 -16.12 -6.36 3.97
C ARG A 162 -15.81 -6.59 5.46
N HIS A 163 -16.83 -6.92 6.25
CA HIS A 163 -16.64 -7.30 7.64
C HIS A 163 -16.33 -8.79 7.75
N LEU A 164 -15.40 -9.11 8.63
CA LEU A 164 -15.08 -10.49 8.95
C LEU A 164 -16.07 -11.03 9.96
N VAL A 165 -16.70 -12.13 9.63
CA VAL A 165 -17.67 -12.86 10.46
C VAL A 165 -17.34 -14.35 10.42
N ARG A 166 -18.08 -15.15 11.17
CA ARG A 166 -18.11 -16.60 11.00
C ARG A 166 -19.39 -17.01 10.26
N THR A 167 -19.29 -18.02 9.41
CA THR A 167 -20.43 -18.74 8.82
C THR A 167 -20.76 -20.01 9.59
#